data_e9970048840106d5c4d310ca84e4ee28
#
_entry.id   e9970048840106d5c4d310ca84e4ee28
#
_cell.length_a   1.000
_cell.length_b   1.000
_cell.length_c   1.000
_cell.angle_alpha   90.00
_cell.angle_beta   90.00
_cell.angle_gamma   90.00
#
_symmetry.space_group_name_H-M   'P 1'
#
loop_
_entity.id
_entity.type
_entity.pdbx_description
1 polymer ?
#
loop_
_entity_poly.entity_id
_entity_poly.type
_entity_poly.pdbx_seq_one_letter_code
_entity_poly.pdbx_strand_id
1 'polypeptide(L)'
;MLRLLLILLTVVGVVIVLVGVTSKLYRVPTSSMEPTLHCPKDDEIPGCRGDDADRIVVSRVWYRVRDPERGDVVAYELPARGVRRCGAEPGATFVHRIVALPGDRVEVRAGVVRIDGRRLEEDYVERGRMGGPSFRSQVIPDDKYVVLGDNRAQSCDSRAWGLVDRDDIIGPKIATYWPEDRISVR
;
A
#
# COMPACT_ATOMS: atom_id res chain seq x y z
N MET A 1 -44.70 -6.53 -7.70
CA MET A 1 -43.45 -7.31 -7.80
C MET A 1 -42.51 -6.80 -8.90
N LEU A 2 -42.91 -6.65 -10.15
CA LEU A 2 -42.05 -6.21 -11.26
C LEU A 2 -41.39 -4.83 -11.02
N ARG A 3 -42.14 -3.83 -10.52
CA ARG A 3 -41.59 -2.48 -10.22
C ARG A 3 -40.52 -2.51 -9.15
N LEU A 4 -40.68 -3.31 -8.09
CA LEU A 4 -39.69 -3.47 -7.03
C LEU A 4 -38.41 -4.16 -7.56
N LEU A 5 -38.55 -5.13 -8.43
CA LEU A 5 -37.41 -5.81 -9.08
C LEU A 5 -36.64 -4.83 -9.97
N LEU A 6 -37.35 -4.00 -10.76
CA LEU A 6 -36.71 -2.99 -11.61
C LEU A 6 -35.96 -1.94 -10.79
N ILE A 7 -36.55 -1.46 -9.69
CA ILE A 7 -35.89 -0.51 -8.78
C ILE A 7 -34.61 -1.14 -8.20
N LEU A 8 -34.71 -2.39 -7.73
CA LEU A 8 -33.56 -3.11 -7.17
C LEU A 8 -32.43 -3.24 -8.21
N LEU A 9 -32.76 -3.67 -9.43
CA LEU A 9 -31.78 -3.82 -10.52
C LEU A 9 -31.13 -2.47 -10.88
N THR A 10 -31.92 -1.38 -10.89
CA THR A 10 -31.39 -0.03 -11.17
C THR A 10 -30.44 0.40 -10.05
N VAL A 11 -30.81 0.22 -8.78
CA VAL A 11 -29.94 0.57 -7.64
C VAL A 11 -28.65 -0.24 -7.67
N VAL A 12 -28.74 -1.54 -7.91
CA VAL A 12 -27.55 -2.41 -8.05
C VAL A 12 -26.66 -1.94 -9.19
N GLY A 13 -27.26 -1.64 -10.35
CA GLY A 13 -26.51 -1.13 -11.51
C GLY A 13 -25.78 0.19 -11.21
N VAL A 14 -26.47 1.13 -10.55
CA VAL A 14 -25.84 2.41 -10.12
C VAL A 14 -24.71 2.19 -9.14
N VAL A 15 -24.88 1.29 -8.16
CA VAL A 15 -23.81 0.97 -7.19
C VAL A 15 -22.59 0.35 -7.89
N ILE A 16 -22.80 -0.59 -8.82
CA ILE A 16 -21.69 -1.21 -9.59
C ILE A 16 -20.93 -0.14 -10.37
N VAL A 17 -21.63 0.76 -11.05
CA VAL A 17 -21.01 1.86 -11.82
C VAL A 17 -20.22 2.78 -10.89
N LEU A 18 -20.81 3.20 -9.76
CA LEU A 18 -20.15 4.06 -8.78
C LEU A 18 -18.87 3.40 -8.23
N VAL A 19 -18.94 2.15 -7.84
CA VAL A 19 -17.74 1.40 -7.36
C VAL A 19 -16.69 1.32 -8.47
N GLY A 20 -17.08 1.01 -9.70
CA GLY A 20 -16.15 0.90 -10.83
C GLY A 20 -15.44 2.23 -11.15
N VAL A 21 -16.14 3.37 -11.06
CA VAL A 21 -15.55 4.70 -11.31
C VAL A 21 -14.69 5.18 -10.15
N THR A 22 -15.03 4.83 -8.91
CA THR A 22 -14.36 5.32 -7.69
C THR A 22 -13.24 4.43 -7.19
N SER A 23 -13.05 3.25 -7.77
CA SER A 23 -12.04 2.28 -7.35
C SER A 23 -11.14 1.82 -8.48
N LYS A 24 -9.93 1.38 -8.14
CA LYS A 24 -9.02 0.64 -9.03
C LYS A 24 -8.73 -0.74 -8.44
N LEU A 25 -8.60 -1.72 -9.32
CA LEU A 25 -8.22 -3.09 -8.97
C LEU A 25 -6.75 -3.30 -9.30
N TYR A 26 -6.03 -3.90 -8.36
CA TYR A 26 -4.61 -4.24 -8.53
C TYR A 26 -4.37 -5.69 -8.14
N ARG A 27 -3.38 -6.30 -8.80
CA ARG A 27 -2.79 -7.57 -8.42
C ARG A 27 -1.48 -7.31 -7.71
N VAL A 28 -1.17 -8.06 -6.66
CA VAL A 28 0.08 -7.95 -5.89
C VAL A 28 1.11 -8.92 -6.45
N PRO A 29 2.09 -8.46 -7.26
CA PRO A 29 3.02 -9.36 -7.94
C PRO A 29 4.32 -9.61 -7.18
N THR A 30 4.58 -8.88 -6.09
CA THR A 30 5.88 -8.89 -5.40
C THR A 30 5.74 -9.12 -3.90
N SER A 31 6.83 -9.59 -3.28
CA SER A 31 6.87 -9.92 -1.86
C SER A 31 7.01 -8.73 -0.90
N SER A 32 7.01 -7.50 -1.41
CA SER A 32 7.29 -6.30 -0.58
C SER A 32 6.29 -6.09 0.55
N MET A 33 5.06 -6.56 0.41
CA MET A 33 3.99 -6.41 1.41
C MET A 33 3.67 -7.71 2.17
N GLU A 34 4.45 -8.75 1.99
CA GLU A 34 4.33 -9.95 2.81
C GLU A 34 4.62 -9.65 4.30
N PRO A 35 3.87 -10.20 5.22
CA PRO A 35 2.79 -11.17 5.08
C PRO A 35 1.39 -10.55 4.92
N THR A 36 1.27 -9.23 4.88
CA THR A 36 -0.02 -8.52 4.83
C THR A 36 -0.75 -8.74 3.50
N LEU A 37 0.01 -8.70 2.40
CA LEU A 37 -0.48 -9.03 1.07
C LEU A 37 0.45 -10.06 0.44
N HIS A 38 -0.16 -11.10 -0.13
CA HIS A 38 0.58 -12.21 -0.69
C HIS A 38 0.79 -12.08 -2.20
N CYS A 39 1.99 -12.41 -2.62
CA CYS A 39 2.32 -12.71 -4.01
C CYS A 39 2.36 -14.23 -4.23
N PRO A 40 2.18 -14.72 -5.46
CA PRO A 40 2.24 -16.14 -5.74
C PRO A 40 3.67 -16.67 -5.51
N LYS A 41 3.78 -17.85 -4.93
CA LYS A 41 5.07 -18.55 -4.85
C LYS A 41 5.62 -18.73 -6.25
N ASP A 42 6.82 -18.21 -6.44
CA ASP A 42 7.57 -18.28 -7.67
C ASP A 42 9.04 -18.39 -7.31
N ASP A 43 9.75 -19.27 -7.99
CA ASP A 43 11.19 -19.45 -7.76
C ASP A 43 12.00 -18.20 -8.18
N GLU A 44 11.45 -17.38 -9.06
CA GLU A 44 12.05 -16.13 -9.52
C GLU A 44 11.85 -14.95 -8.56
N ILE A 45 10.80 -15.01 -7.69
CA ILE A 45 10.45 -13.92 -6.76
C ILE A 45 10.58 -14.41 -5.32
N PRO A 46 11.74 -14.26 -4.70
CA PRO A 46 11.94 -14.77 -3.34
C PRO A 46 11.02 -14.09 -2.33
N GLY A 47 10.53 -14.87 -1.38
CA GLY A 47 9.75 -14.38 -0.24
C GLY A 47 8.26 -14.35 -0.43
N CYS A 48 7.73 -14.68 -1.60
CA CYS A 48 6.30 -14.87 -1.85
C CYS A 48 5.77 -16.13 -1.14
N ARG A 49 4.55 -16.07 -0.58
CA ARG A 49 3.96 -17.17 0.22
C ARG A 49 2.63 -17.68 -0.30
N GLY A 50 1.93 -16.92 -1.12
CA GLY A 50 0.61 -17.27 -1.63
C GLY A 50 0.65 -18.32 -2.73
N ASP A 51 -0.37 -19.14 -2.83
CA ASP A 51 -0.59 -19.98 -4.02
C ASP A 51 -1.06 -19.12 -5.19
N ASP A 52 -1.79 -18.01 -4.88
CA ASP A 52 -2.22 -16.96 -5.79
C ASP A 52 -1.80 -15.58 -5.29
N ALA A 53 -1.70 -14.61 -6.23
CA ALA A 53 -1.54 -13.21 -5.90
C ALA A 53 -2.80 -12.61 -5.30
N ASP A 54 -2.67 -11.86 -4.23
CA ASP A 54 -3.78 -11.05 -3.74
C ASP A 54 -4.23 -10.05 -4.79
N ARG A 55 -5.55 -9.90 -4.92
CA ARG A 55 -6.18 -8.85 -5.72
C ARG A 55 -6.90 -7.90 -4.80
N ILE A 56 -6.52 -6.64 -4.88
CA ILE A 56 -6.96 -5.60 -3.96
C ILE A 56 -7.80 -4.54 -4.66
N VAL A 57 -8.70 -3.95 -3.89
CA VAL A 57 -9.48 -2.77 -4.28
C VAL A 57 -8.86 -1.55 -3.63
N VAL A 58 -8.54 -0.54 -4.43
CA VAL A 58 -8.02 0.75 -3.99
C VAL A 58 -9.05 1.84 -4.29
N SER A 59 -9.42 2.62 -3.29
CA SER A 59 -10.36 3.73 -3.45
C SER A 59 -9.65 4.97 -4.00
N ARG A 60 -10.15 5.53 -5.10
CA ARG A 60 -9.63 6.77 -5.71
C ARG A 60 -10.24 8.04 -5.12
N VAL A 61 -11.28 7.90 -4.29
CA VAL A 61 -12.04 9.03 -3.75
C VAL A 61 -11.94 9.17 -2.24
N TRP A 62 -11.42 8.15 -1.55
CA TRP A 62 -11.34 8.13 -0.08
C TRP A 62 -10.62 9.35 0.47
N TYR A 63 -9.47 9.68 -0.10
CA TYR A 63 -8.65 10.81 0.31
C TYR A 63 -9.09 12.17 -0.25
N ARG A 64 -10.28 12.25 -0.85
CA ARG A 64 -10.95 13.54 -1.13
C ARG A 64 -11.71 14.08 0.10
N VAL A 65 -12.02 13.21 1.05
CA VAL A 65 -12.79 13.52 2.26
C VAL A 65 -12.08 13.21 3.56
N ARG A 66 -10.91 12.58 3.48
CA ARG A 66 -10.05 12.22 4.63
C ARG A 66 -8.59 12.37 4.23
N ASP A 67 -7.74 12.63 5.21
CA ASP A 67 -6.30 12.60 5.00
C ASP A 67 -5.75 11.17 5.13
N PRO A 68 -4.62 10.87 4.48
CA PRO A 68 -3.89 9.63 4.70
C PRO A 68 -3.46 9.49 6.17
N GLU A 69 -3.66 8.30 6.74
CA GLU A 69 -3.34 8.00 8.12
C GLU A 69 -2.14 7.04 8.21
N ARG A 70 -1.41 7.10 9.33
CA ARG A 70 -0.37 6.11 9.63
C ARG A 70 -0.98 4.72 9.73
N GLY A 71 -0.36 3.75 9.06
CA GLY A 71 -0.87 2.38 8.98
C GLY A 71 -1.66 2.09 7.71
N ASP A 72 -2.10 3.12 6.95
CA ASP A 72 -2.80 2.90 5.69
C ASP A 72 -1.90 2.17 4.68
N VAL A 73 -2.41 1.09 4.10
CA VAL A 73 -1.82 0.46 2.92
C VAL A 73 -2.33 1.21 1.70
N VAL A 74 -1.43 1.85 0.97
CA VAL A 74 -1.78 2.75 -0.13
C VAL A 74 -1.18 2.31 -1.45
N ALA A 75 -1.93 2.52 -2.54
CA ALA A 75 -1.38 2.51 -3.88
C ALA A 75 -0.96 3.94 -4.26
N TYR A 76 0.21 4.07 -4.88
CA TYR A 76 0.76 5.36 -5.31
C TYR A 76 1.56 5.20 -6.60
N GLU A 77 1.66 6.27 -7.38
CA GLU A 77 2.57 6.32 -8.53
C GLU A 77 4.00 6.46 -8.03
N LEU A 78 4.89 5.60 -8.54
CA LEU A 78 6.28 5.57 -8.08
C LEU A 78 7.01 6.83 -8.55
N PRO A 79 7.56 7.67 -7.64
CA PRO A 79 8.32 8.84 -8.02
C PRO A 79 9.50 8.51 -8.94
N ALA A 80 9.90 9.44 -9.81
CA ALA A 80 10.98 9.22 -10.78
C ALA A 80 12.30 8.71 -10.16
N ARG A 81 12.59 9.09 -8.91
CA ARG A 81 13.74 8.53 -8.17
C ARG A 81 13.55 7.04 -7.85
N GLY A 82 12.32 6.66 -7.49
CA GLY A 82 11.94 5.28 -7.23
C GLY A 82 12.02 4.43 -8.50
N VAL A 83 11.53 4.92 -9.62
CA VAL A 83 11.63 4.27 -10.93
C VAL A 83 13.08 3.84 -11.20
N ARG A 84 14.03 4.77 -11.08
CA ARG A 84 15.46 4.48 -11.30
C ARG A 84 16.07 3.54 -10.27
N ARG A 85 15.66 3.65 -8.99
CA ARG A 85 16.25 2.86 -7.89
C ARG A 85 15.70 1.43 -7.83
N CYS A 86 14.44 1.24 -8.18
CA CYS A 86 13.77 -0.06 -8.11
C CYS A 86 13.76 -0.80 -9.46
N GLY A 87 14.29 -0.20 -10.52
CA GLY A 87 14.27 -0.79 -11.86
C GLY A 87 12.86 -0.97 -12.41
N ALA A 88 11.96 -0.02 -12.09
CA ALA A 88 10.57 -0.05 -12.52
C ALA A 88 10.39 0.78 -13.81
N GLU A 89 9.25 0.59 -14.46
CA GLU A 89 8.84 1.42 -15.58
C GLU A 89 8.27 2.77 -15.12
N PRO A 90 8.40 3.87 -15.91
CA PRO A 90 7.71 5.13 -15.63
C PRO A 90 6.20 4.94 -15.50
N GLY A 91 5.59 5.57 -14.51
CA GLY A 91 4.15 5.41 -14.20
C GLY A 91 3.78 4.12 -13.47
N ALA A 92 4.78 3.34 -13.02
CA ALA A 92 4.53 2.14 -12.21
C ALA A 92 3.78 2.50 -10.92
N THR A 93 2.78 1.69 -10.59
CA THR A 93 2.05 1.80 -9.32
C THR A 93 2.63 0.82 -8.31
N PHE A 94 3.00 1.34 -7.14
CA PHE A 94 3.46 0.54 -6.01
C PHE A 94 2.41 0.53 -4.90
N VAL A 95 2.47 -0.50 -4.05
CA VAL A 95 1.61 -0.64 -2.86
C VAL A 95 2.50 -0.83 -1.65
N HIS A 96 2.43 0.11 -0.70
CA HIS A 96 3.18 0.07 0.55
C HIS A 96 2.35 0.66 1.70
N ARG A 97 2.87 0.57 2.92
CA ARG A 97 2.23 1.13 4.11
C ARG A 97 2.81 2.49 4.47
N ILE A 98 1.93 3.45 4.77
CA ILE A 98 2.31 4.74 5.34
C ILE A 98 2.80 4.51 6.77
N VAL A 99 4.05 4.87 7.06
CA VAL A 99 4.66 4.75 8.40
C VAL A 99 4.94 6.10 9.04
N ALA A 100 5.09 7.18 8.25
CA ALA A 100 5.26 8.53 8.78
C ALA A 100 4.47 9.55 7.97
N LEU A 101 3.96 10.55 8.68
CA LEU A 101 3.07 11.62 8.23
C LEU A 101 3.80 12.96 8.22
N PRO A 102 3.23 14.00 7.57
CA PRO A 102 3.73 15.37 7.70
C PRO A 102 3.93 15.78 9.17
N GLY A 103 5.04 16.41 9.47
CA GLY A 103 5.41 16.85 10.82
C GLY A 103 6.12 15.80 11.67
N ASP A 104 6.03 14.51 11.38
CA ASP A 104 6.76 13.48 12.11
C ASP A 104 8.29 13.62 11.94
N ARG A 105 9.05 13.38 13.01
CA ARG A 105 10.47 13.08 12.91
C ARG A 105 10.68 11.59 12.83
N VAL A 106 10.94 11.09 11.62
CA VAL A 106 11.09 9.64 11.36
C VAL A 106 12.56 9.25 11.20
N GLU A 107 12.90 8.08 11.70
CA GLU A 107 14.16 7.36 11.47
C GLU A 107 13.87 5.88 11.26
N VAL A 108 14.59 5.24 10.32
CA VAL A 108 14.52 3.77 10.17
C VAL A 108 15.93 3.20 10.23
N ARG A 109 16.16 2.24 11.13
CA ARG A 109 17.43 1.50 11.26
C ARG A 109 17.16 0.00 11.37
N ALA A 110 17.84 -0.78 10.55
CA ALA A 110 17.67 -2.25 10.52
C ALA A 110 16.19 -2.69 10.44
N GLY A 111 15.36 -1.95 9.70
CA GLY A 111 13.92 -2.22 9.56
C GLY A 111 13.05 -1.67 10.70
N VAL A 112 13.62 -1.20 11.81
CA VAL A 112 12.87 -0.62 12.94
C VAL A 112 12.57 0.85 12.66
N VAL A 113 11.30 1.23 12.72
CA VAL A 113 10.83 2.61 12.59
C VAL A 113 10.79 3.28 13.95
N ARG A 114 11.25 4.52 14.01
CA ARG A 114 11.09 5.43 15.15
C ARG A 114 10.44 6.72 14.71
N ILE A 115 9.41 7.13 15.44
CA ILE A 115 8.73 8.41 15.27
C ILE A 115 8.96 9.23 16.52
N ASP A 116 9.50 10.43 16.38
CA ASP A 116 9.85 11.34 17.48
C ASP A 116 10.73 10.68 18.56
N GLY A 117 11.65 9.80 18.10
CA GLY A 117 12.55 9.02 18.95
C GLY A 117 11.94 7.77 19.59
N ARG A 118 10.61 7.56 19.52
CA ARG A 118 9.93 6.39 20.05
C ARG A 118 9.78 5.32 18.98
N ARG A 119 9.99 4.05 19.37
CA ARG A 119 9.75 2.93 18.47
C ARG A 119 8.27 2.87 18.08
N LEU A 120 8.01 2.74 16.79
CA LEU A 120 6.67 2.44 16.29
C LEU A 120 6.36 0.95 16.51
N GLU A 121 5.21 0.66 17.11
CA GLU A 121 4.71 -0.72 17.22
C GLU A 121 4.14 -1.15 15.87
N GLU A 122 4.63 -2.27 15.35
CA GLU A 122 4.37 -2.72 13.98
C GLU A 122 4.14 -4.23 13.95
N ASP A 123 2.96 -4.67 14.45
CA ASP A 123 2.60 -6.08 14.57
C ASP A 123 2.51 -6.80 13.22
N TYR A 124 2.36 -6.03 12.14
CA TYR A 124 2.33 -6.52 10.75
C TYR A 124 3.72 -6.87 10.18
N VAL A 125 4.80 -6.52 10.88
CA VAL A 125 6.17 -6.83 10.44
C VAL A 125 6.69 -8.07 11.13
N GLU A 126 6.89 -9.14 10.39
CA GLU A 126 7.48 -10.36 10.93
C GLU A 126 8.97 -10.18 11.25
N ARG A 127 9.44 -10.78 12.35
CA ARG A 127 10.85 -10.71 12.77
C ARG A 127 11.84 -11.19 11.70
N GLY A 128 11.49 -12.25 10.97
CA GLY A 128 12.30 -12.78 9.88
C GLY A 128 12.34 -11.91 8.61
N ARG A 129 11.53 -10.86 8.55
CA ARG A 129 11.43 -9.93 7.43
C ARG A 129 11.96 -8.53 7.75
N MET A 130 12.60 -8.37 8.89
CA MET A 130 13.29 -7.14 9.28
C MET A 130 14.57 -6.93 8.46
N GLY A 131 15.08 -5.68 8.42
CA GLY A 131 16.34 -5.35 7.72
C GLY A 131 16.14 -4.30 6.61
N GLY A 132 17.00 -4.37 5.60
CA GLY A 132 17.01 -3.43 4.48
C GLY A 132 17.70 -2.10 4.78
N PRO A 133 17.67 -1.13 3.85
CA PRO A 133 18.33 0.17 3.98
C PRO A 133 17.84 0.97 5.19
N SER A 134 18.69 1.86 5.65
CA SER A 134 18.31 2.83 6.69
C SER A 134 17.72 4.09 6.06
N PHE A 135 16.80 4.74 6.80
CA PHE A 135 16.29 6.07 6.47
C PHE A 135 16.79 7.05 7.54
N ARG A 136 17.52 8.09 7.12
CA ARG A 136 18.10 9.04 8.05
C ARG A 136 17.04 9.85 8.76
N SER A 137 17.28 10.17 10.04
CA SER A 137 16.37 10.99 10.83
C SER A 137 16.10 12.33 10.16
N GLN A 138 14.85 12.62 9.87
CA GLN A 138 14.39 13.92 9.36
C GLN A 138 12.93 14.18 9.74
N VAL A 139 12.57 15.45 9.77
CA VAL A 139 11.17 15.87 9.87
C VAL A 139 10.55 15.78 8.48
N ILE A 140 9.36 15.19 8.42
CA ILE A 140 8.64 15.04 7.16
C ILE A 140 7.96 16.36 6.81
N PRO A 141 8.22 16.94 5.63
CA PRO A 141 7.57 18.16 5.17
C PRO A 141 6.07 17.97 4.99
N ASP A 142 5.34 19.07 4.88
CA ASP A 142 3.93 19.09 4.52
C ASP A 142 3.72 18.36 3.18
N ASP A 143 2.58 17.70 3.05
CA ASP A 143 2.19 16.92 1.86
C ASP A 143 3.17 15.81 1.43
N LYS A 144 4.05 15.37 2.35
CA LYS A 144 4.98 14.25 2.11
C LYS A 144 4.73 13.12 3.09
N TYR A 145 5.01 11.90 2.63
CA TYR A 145 4.80 10.67 3.38
C TYR A 145 6.00 9.75 3.26
N VAL A 146 6.23 8.95 4.29
CA VAL A 146 7.15 7.80 4.23
C VAL A 146 6.34 6.53 4.11
N VAL A 147 6.60 5.76 3.06
CA VAL A 147 5.96 4.47 2.83
C VAL A 147 6.99 3.36 2.88
N LEU A 148 6.66 2.27 3.57
CA LEU A 148 7.51 1.10 3.67
C LEU A 148 6.74 -0.16 3.32
N GLY A 149 7.44 -1.13 2.74
CA GLY A 149 6.93 -2.49 2.64
C GLY A 149 6.91 -3.17 4.00
N ASP A 150 5.94 -4.04 4.25
CA ASP A 150 5.88 -4.84 5.47
C ASP A 150 6.99 -5.90 5.50
N ASN A 151 7.42 -6.38 4.33
CA ASN A 151 8.65 -7.15 4.15
C ASN A 151 9.86 -6.21 4.05
N ARG A 152 10.34 -5.73 5.17
CA ARG A 152 11.42 -4.75 5.28
C ARG A 152 12.70 -5.17 4.57
N ALA A 153 13.02 -6.45 4.56
CA ALA A 153 14.23 -6.98 3.95
C ALA A 153 14.18 -6.98 2.41
N GLN A 154 12.97 -7.10 1.83
CA GLN A 154 12.78 -7.28 0.38
C GLN A 154 11.88 -6.20 -0.23
N SER A 155 11.91 -4.99 0.30
CA SER A 155 11.12 -3.88 -0.21
C SER A 155 12.00 -2.76 -0.78
N CYS A 156 11.67 -2.32 -1.99
CA CYS A 156 12.20 -1.09 -2.57
C CYS A 156 11.22 0.06 -2.28
N ASP A 157 11.45 0.78 -1.21
CA ASP A 157 10.53 1.78 -0.65
C ASP A 157 11.23 3.10 -0.30
N SER A 158 10.61 3.96 0.49
CA SER A 158 11.12 5.28 0.88
C SER A 158 12.56 5.26 1.41
N ARG A 159 13.03 4.16 1.96
CA ARG A 159 14.41 4.01 2.43
C ARG A 159 15.43 4.07 1.29
N ALA A 160 15.02 3.65 0.09
CA ALA A 160 15.87 3.63 -1.09
C ALA A 160 15.80 4.93 -1.91
N TRP A 161 14.65 5.58 -1.97
CA TRP A 161 14.41 6.68 -2.91
C TRP A 161 13.77 7.94 -2.32
N GLY A 162 13.31 7.93 -1.05
CA GLY A 162 12.83 9.12 -0.33
C GLY A 162 11.31 9.19 -0.15
N LEU A 163 10.76 10.39 -0.16
CA LEU A 163 9.38 10.67 0.21
C LEU A 163 8.42 10.52 -0.97
N VAL A 164 7.17 10.15 -0.68
CA VAL A 164 6.04 10.19 -1.61
C VAL A 164 5.30 11.51 -1.45
N ASP A 165 4.98 12.16 -2.55
CA ASP A 165 4.11 13.33 -2.56
C ASP A 165 2.65 12.92 -2.34
N ARG A 166 1.87 13.81 -1.71
CA ARG A 166 0.44 13.60 -1.52
C ARG A 166 -0.30 13.33 -2.83
N ASP A 167 0.10 14.04 -3.88
CA ASP A 167 -0.52 13.94 -5.21
C ASP A 167 -0.18 12.63 -5.93
N ASP A 168 0.91 11.98 -5.58
CA ASP A 168 1.27 10.67 -6.12
C ASP A 168 0.43 9.54 -5.48
N ILE A 169 -0.23 9.78 -4.33
CA ILE A 169 -1.05 8.78 -3.63
C ILE A 169 -2.40 8.64 -4.33
N ILE A 170 -2.61 7.49 -4.97
CA ILE A 170 -3.85 7.14 -5.67
C ILE A 170 -4.98 6.91 -4.67
N GLY A 171 -4.71 6.21 -3.56
CA GLY A 171 -5.68 5.96 -2.52
C GLY A 171 -5.36 4.76 -1.64
N PRO A 172 -6.14 4.52 -0.57
CA PRO A 172 -5.96 3.38 0.32
C PRO A 172 -6.51 2.09 -0.28
N LYS A 173 -5.89 0.97 0.08
CA LYS A 173 -6.48 -0.35 -0.05
C LYS A 173 -7.71 -0.40 0.86
N ILE A 174 -8.86 -0.75 0.32
CA ILE A 174 -10.11 -0.88 1.07
C ILE A 174 -10.59 -2.32 1.20
N ALA A 175 -10.14 -3.21 0.32
CA ALA A 175 -10.46 -4.63 0.40
C ALA A 175 -9.40 -5.47 -0.32
N THR A 176 -9.29 -6.73 0.09
CA THR A 176 -8.76 -7.84 -0.72
C THR A 176 -9.96 -8.67 -1.15
N TYR A 177 -10.11 -8.93 -2.45
CA TYR A 177 -11.27 -9.65 -3.00
C TYR A 177 -10.93 -11.02 -3.62
N TRP A 178 -9.66 -11.35 -3.67
CA TRP A 178 -9.14 -12.63 -4.14
C TRP A 178 -7.79 -12.94 -3.49
N PRO A 179 -7.48 -14.20 -3.22
CA PRO A 179 -8.29 -15.39 -3.32
C PRO A 179 -9.37 -15.46 -2.21
N GLU A 180 -10.30 -16.41 -2.33
CA GLU A 180 -11.51 -16.47 -1.47
C GLU A 180 -11.18 -16.61 0.02
N ASP A 181 -10.13 -17.37 0.36
CA ASP A 181 -9.67 -17.60 1.73
C ASP A 181 -9.01 -16.37 2.38
N ARG A 182 -8.71 -15.31 1.59
CA ARG A 182 -8.09 -14.06 2.06
C ARG A 182 -8.94 -12.82 1.82
N ILE A 183 -10.23 -12.99 1.53
CA ILE A 183 -11.16 -11.86 1.40
C ILE A 183 -11.18 -11.08 2.72
N SER A 184 -10.89 -9.79 2.64
CA SER A 184 -10.89 -8.90 3.79
C SER A 184 -11.31 -7.49 3.41
N VAL A 185 -12.00 -6.82 4.31
CA VAL A 185 -12.29 -5.39 4.22
C VAL A 185 -11.42 -4.70 5.27
N ARG A 186 -10.95 -3.48 4.94
CA ARG A 186 -10.10 -2.66 5.81
C ARG A 186 -10.64 -2.56 7.24
#